data_1a9f799ede441d0c12a98f17730f84bd
#
_entry.id   1a9f799ede441d0c12a98f17730f84bd
#
_cell.length_a   1.000
_cell.length_b   1.000
_cell.length_c   1.000
_cell.angle_alpha   90.00
_cell.angle_beta   90.00
_cell.angle_gamma   90.00
#
_symmetry.space_group_name_H-M   'P 1'
#
loop_
_entity.id
_entity.type
_entity.pdbx_description
1 polymer ?
#
loop_
_entity_poly.entity_id
_entity_poly.type
_entity_poly.pdbx_seq_one_letter_code
_entity_poly.pdbx_strand_id
1 'polypeptide(L)'
;GNAENSSLLNSALHYDPLVPVKDESGNYALSPTLGMIPNPVSMLEITDQTQTDRLLANGYIEATFWKDLKVKLNMGIDKNQGRRSTYLPKSTLYGKQEGGKANINENRTVDLLFELTANYTKQLFKERDRLEVLLGYSYQQENWDGLGAGSSQFFTDLFLWNKLEAGNVARPPVSSSKGKNELGSYFG
;
A
#
# COMPACT_ATOMS: atom_id res chain seq x y z
N GLY A 1 -11.96 4.93 9.44
CA GLY A 1 -11.09 6.08 9.28
C GLY A 1 -10.94 6.78 10.61
N ASN A 2 -9.72 7.09 11.02
CA ASN A 2 -9.49 7.85 12.24
C ASN A 2 -10.03 9.27 12.04
N ALA A 3 -10.76 9.80 13.01
CA ALA A 3 -11.29 11.15 12.95
C ALA A 3 -10.19 12.23 12.85
N GLU A 4 -8.96 11.94 13.23
CA GLU A 4 -7.79 12.81 13.04
C GLU A 4 -7.25 12.80 11.61
N ASN A 5 -7.64 11.84 10.76
CA ASN A 5 -7.41 11.88 9.32
C ASN A 5 -8.41 12.77 8.57
N SER A 6 -9.40 13.38 9.26
CA SER A 6 -10.09 14.54 8.70
C SER A 6 -9.01 15.59 8.49
N SER A 7 -8.76 15.94 7.24
CA SER A 7 -7.57 16.67 6.80
C SER A 7 -7.22 17.82 7.75
N LEU A 8 -5.92 18.03 8.01
CA LEU A 8 -5.38 19.21 8.69
C LEU A 8 -6.08 20.50 8.22
N LEU A 9 -6.37 20.59 6.91
CA LEU A 9 -7.10 21.70 6.32
C LEU A 9 -8.53 21.83 6.87
N ASN A 10 -9.25 20.72 7.03
CA ASN A 10 -10.60 20.76 7.57
C ASN A 10 -10.59 21.22 9.05
N SER A 11 -9.66 20.72 9.84
CA SER A 11 -9.50 21.22 11.23
C SER A 11 -9.13 22.70 11.26
N ALA A 12 -8.21 23.15 10.40
CA ALA A 12 -7.81 24.55 10.34
C ALA A 12 -8.96 25.50 9.91
N LEU A 13 -9.83 25.06 9.00
CA LEU A 13 -10.97 25.86 8.54
C LEU A 13 -12.10 25.98 9.57
N HIS A 14 -12.24 24.99 10.44
CA HIS A 14 -13.31 24.96 11.45
C HIS A 14 -12.84 25.36 12.84
N TYR A 15 -11.53 25.48 13.07
CA TYR A 15 -11.00 25.84 14.37
C TYR A 15 -11.22 27.34 14.64
N ASP A 16 -11.60 27.65 15.88
CA ASP A 16 -11.84 29.03 16.29
C ASP A 16 -10.52 29.83 16.33
N PRO A 17 -10.36 30.91 15.50
CA PRO A 17 -9.13 31.68 15.43
C PRO A 17 -8.81 32.48 16.71
N LEU A 18 -9.78 32.63 17.63
CA LEU A 18 -9.59 33.31 18.91
C LEU A 18 -9.04 32.41 20.01
N VAL A 19 -9.03 31.09 19.76
CA VAL A 19 -8.46 30.13 20.73
C VAL A 19 -6.92 30.09 20.55
N PRO A 20 -6.14 30.29 21.63
CA PRO A 20 -4.70 30.22 21.57
C PRO A 20 -4.23 28.82 21.16
N VAL A 21 -3.04 28.70 20.57
CA VAL A 21 -2.47 27.41 20.16
C VAL A 21 -2.23 26.51 21.38
N LYS A 22 -1.78 27.10 22.51
CA LYS A 22 -1.54 26.40 23.77
C LYS A 22 -2.28 27.06 24.92
N ASP A 23 -2.71 26.25 25.86
CA ASP A 23 -3.28 26.71 27.14
C ASP A 23 -2.18 27.15 28.13
N GLU A 24 -2.57 27.66 29.29
CA GLU A 24 -1.65 28.10 30.34
C GLU A 24 -0.75 26.97 30.87
N SER A 25 -1.17 25.73 30.73
CA SER A 25 -0.41 24.53 31.11
C SER A 25 0.54 24.04 30.03
N GLY A 26 0.56 24.70 28.85
CA GLY A 26 1.42 24.34 27.71
C GLY A 26 0.86 23.23 26.84
N ASN A 27 -0.34 22.71 27.07
CA ASN A 27 -1.01 21.76 26.19
C ASN A 27 -1.67 22.47 25.02
N TYR A 28 -1.92 21.74 23.94
CA TYR A 28 -2.70 22.28 22.82
C TYR A 28 -4.13 22.59 23.29
N ALA A 29 -4.53 23.85 23.14
CA ALA A 29 -5.85 24.29 23.53
C ALA A 29 -6.93 23.63 22.68
N LEU A 30 -8.08 23.39 23.27
CA LEU A 30 -9.28 22.90 22.58
C LEU A 30 -10.31 24.03 22.54
N SER A 31 -11.06 24.09 21.43
CA SER A 31 -12.12 25.06 21.29
C SER A 31 -13.22 24.77 22.33
N PRO A 32 -13.66 25.74 23.15
CA PRO A 32 -14.75 25.58 24.11
C PRO A 32 -16.08 25.23 23.45
N THR A 33 -16.28 25.68 22.21
CA THR A 33 -17.50 25.47 21.42
C THR A 33 -17.47 24.25 20.56
N LEU A 34 -16.27 23.80 20.15
CA LEU A 34 -16.03 22.73 19.16
C LEU A 34 -15.08 21.68 19.73
N GLY A 35 -15.22 21.31 20.99
CA GLY A 35 -14.29 20.44 21.73
C GLY A 35 -13.90 19.10 21.08
N MET A 36 -14.61 18.69 20.03
CA MET A 36 -14.30 17.48 19.26
C MET A 36 -13.42 17.75 18.04
N ILE A 37 -13.10 19.01 17.72
CA ILE A 37 -12.20 19.36 16.64
C ILE A 37 -10.79 19.48 17.21
N PRO A 38 -9.83 18.68 16.73
CA PRO A 38 -8.45 18.76 17.22
C PRO A 38 -7.82 20.11 16.83
N ASN A 39 -6.95 20.60 17.69
CA ASN A 39 -6.15 21.79 17.37
C ASN A 39 -5.29 21.49 16.13
N PRO A 40 -5.40 22.29 15.05
CA PRO A 40 -4.70 21.99 13.79
C PRO A 40 -3.17 21.97 13.96
N VAL A 41 -2.61 22.75 14.88
CA VAL A 41 -1.16 22.72 15.13
C VAL A 41 -0.74 21.42 15.82
N SER A 42 -1.60 20.85 16.68
CA SER A 42 -1.30 19.55 17.31
C SER A 42 -1.23 18.41 16.27
N MET A 43 -1.99 18.52 15.20
CA MET A 43 -1.98 17.51 14.13
C MET A 43 -0.66 17.45 13.37
N LEU A 44 0.16 18.50 13.41
CA LEU A 44 1.50 18.51 12.79
C LEU A 44 2.49 17.61 13.55
N GLU A 45 2.19 17.23 14.79
CA GLU A 45 3.01 16.29 15.56
C GLU A 45 2.72 14.81 15.21
N ILE A 46 1.62 14.55 14.49
CA ILE A 46 1.30 13.20 14.03
C ILE A 46 2.35 12.79 13.00
N THR A 47 2.99 11.66 13.26
CA THR A 47 3.96 11.10 12.32
C THR A 47 3.28 10.00 11.49
N ASP A 48 3.29 10.16 10.16
CA ASP A 48 2.74 9.21 9.20
C ASP A 48 3.77 9.02 8.09
N GLN A 49 4.38 7.86 8.05
CA GLN A 49 5.42 7.53 7.08
C GLN A 49 4.98 6.34 6.24
N THR A 50 5.04 6.50 4.93
CA THR A 50 4.83 5.42 3.97
C THR A 50 6.11 5.18 3.19
N GLN A 51 6.55 3.93 3.15
CA GLN A 51 7.64 3.46 2.32
C GLN A 51 7.09 2.45 1.33
N THR A 52 7.48 2.58 0.07
CA THR A 52 7.07 1.65 -1.00
C THR A 52 8.29 1.24 -1.80
N ASP A 53 8.49 -0.08 -1.90
CA ASP A 53 9.52 -0.69 -2.71
C ASP A 53 8.85 -1.48 -3.83
N ARG A 54 9.24 -1.22 -5.08
CA ARG A 54 8.71 -1.92 -6.25
C ARG A 54 9.82 -2.43 -7.14
N LEU A 55 9.72 -3.68 -7.51
CA LEU A 55 10.57 -4.33 -8.51
C LEU A 55 9.69 -4.79 -9.67
N LEU A 56 9.91 -4.20 -10.84
CA LEU A 56 9.28 -4.62 -12.09
C LEU A 56 10.38 -5.10 -13.04
N ALA A 57 10.27 -6.34 -13.48
CA ALA A 57 11.16 -6.88 -14.48
C ALA A 57 10.38 -7.75 -15.47
N ASN A 58 10.70 -7.63 -16.75
CA ASN A 58 10.21 -8.51 -17.80
C ASN A 58 11.30 -8.84 -18.79
N GLY A 59 11.15 -9.97 -19.43
CA GLY A 59 12.07 -10.44 -20.46
C GLY A 59 11.37 -11.43 -21.38
N TYR A 60 11.93 -11.60 -22.56
CA TYR A 60 11.42 -12.57 -23.51
C TYR A 60 12.53 -13.31 -24.22
N ILE A 61 12.21 -14.51 -24.70
CA ILE A 61 13.02 -15.30 -25.59
C ILE A 61 12.17 -15.57 -26.83
N GLU A 62 12.72 -15.32 -28.01
CA GLU A 62 12.08 -15.62 -29.29
C GLU A 62 12.98 -16.55 -30.12
N ALA A 63 12.38 -17.57 -30.68
CA ALA A 63 13.05 -18.50 -31.58
C ALA A 63 12.23 -18.67 -32.86
N THR A 64 12.92 -18.72 -34.01
CA THR A 64 12.29 -18.96 -35.30
C THR A 64 12.66 -20.35 -35.77
N PHE A 65 11.66 -21.19 -36.06
CA PHE A 65 11.80 -22.55 -36.55
C PHE A 65 11.30 -22.63 -38.00
N TRP A 66 12.04 -23.32 -38.84
CA TRP A 66 11.69 -23.57 -40.25
C TRP A 66 11.26 -22.33 -41.06
N LYS A 67 11.76 -21.15 -40.72
CA LYS A 67 11.46 -19.84 -41.33
C LYS A 67 10.01 -19.38 -41.22
N ASP A 68 9.05 -20.27 -40.95
CA ASP A 68 7.62 -20.03 -40.99
C ASP A 68 7.00 -19.99 -39.59
N LEU A 69 7.67 -20.53 -38.57
CA LEU A 69 7.17 -20.62 -37.20
C LEU A 69 8.04 -19.78 -36.23
N LYS A 70 7.45 -18.79 -35.62
CA LYS A 70 8.05 -18.02 -34.52
C LYS A 70 7.41 -18.42 -33.20
N VAL A 71 8.22 -18.77 -32.23
CA VAL A 71 7.78 -19.06 -30.86
C VAL A 71 8.41 -18.03 -29.95
N LYS A 72 7.58 -17.36 -29.15
CA LYS A 72 8.01 -16.35 -28.18
C LYS A 72 7.51 -16.73 -26.81
N LEU A 73 8.44 -16.73 -25.87
CA LEU A 73 8.17 -16.87 -24.44
C LEU A 73 8.43 -15.52 -23.78
N ASN A 74 7.40 -14.95 -23.15
CA ASN A 74 7.48 -13.73 -22.37
C ASN A 74 7.29 -14.07 -20.89
N MET A 75 8.11 -13.48 -20.01
CA MET A 75 8.04 -13.67 -18.58
C MET A 75 8.16 -12.32 -17.88
N GLY A 76 7.31 -12.10 -16.87
CA GLY A 76 7.31 -10.87 -16.10
C GLY A 76 7.16 -11.14 -14.60
N ILE A 77 7.75 -10.27 -13.81
CA ILE A 77 7.55 -10.20 -12.37
C ILE A 77 7.33 -8.74 -11.97
N ASP A 78 6.28 -8.49 -11.19
CA ASP A 78 6.03 -7.23 -10.51
C ASP A 78 5.88 -7.50 -9.02
N LYS A 79 6.83 -7.04 -8.24
CA LYS A 79 6.80 -7.14 -6.77
C LYS A 79 6.64 -5.75 -6.21
N ASN A 80 5.56 -5.54 -5.46
CA ASN A 80 5.28 -4.31 -4.74
C ASN A 80 5.17 -4.59 -3.25
N GLN A 81 5.87 -3.82 -2.43
CA GLN A 81 5.85 -3.90 -0.98
C GLN A 81 5.68 -2.50 -0.42
N GLY A 82 4.60 -2.28 0.34
CA GLY A 82 4.29 -1.03 1.01
C GLY A 82 4.27 -1.21 2.52
N ARG A 83 4.94 -0.31 3.25
CA ARG A 83 4.86 -0.23 4.71
C ARG A 83 4.43 1.17 5.10
N ARG A 84 3.32 1.26 5.84
CA ARG A 84 2.86 2.50 6.46
C ARG A 84 2.96 2.39 7.97
N SER A 85 3.63 3.37 8.57
CA SER A 85 3.81 3.48 10.03
C SER A 85 3.26 4.81 10.50
N THR A 86 2.37 4.79 11.48
CA THR A 86 1.73 5.98 12.04
C THR A 86 1.90 6.03 13.54
N TYR A 87 2.11 7.24 14.05
CA TYR A 87 2.13 7.51 15.49
C TYR A 87 1.32 8.75 15.82
N LEU A 88 0.39 8.62 16.77
CA LEU A 88 -0.39 9.69 17.35
C LEU A 88 0.18 9.97 18.74
N PRO A 89 0.90 11.09 18.94
CA PRO A 89 1.49 11.41 20.23
C PRO A 89 0.41 11.87 21.24
N LYS A 90 0.72 11.78 22.52
CA LYS A 90 -0.17 12.18 23.63
C LYS A 90 -0.52 13.67 23.64
N SER A 91 0.22 14.48 22.90
CA SER A 91 -0.05 15.91 22.72
C SER A 91 -1.29 16.17 21.84
N THR A 92 -1.68 15.23 20.99
CA THR A 92 -2.88 15.33 20.15
C THR A 92 -4.15 14.94 20.91
N LEU A 93 -5.31 15.40 20.44
CA LEU A 93 -6.60 15.15 21.10
C LEU A 93 -6.86 13.63 21.28
N TYR A 94 -6.79 12.88 20.20
CA TYR A 94 -7.08 11.43 20.22
C TYR A 94 -5.88 10.60 20.71
N GLY A 95 -4.66 11.06 20.45
CA GLY A 95 -3.47 10.44 21.01
C GLY A 95 -3.44 10.53 22.52
N LYS A 96 -3.94 11.62 23.12
CA LYS A 96 -4.12 11.76 24.58
C LYS A 96 -5.10 10.74 25.14
N GLN A 97 -6.24 10.53 24.46
CA GLN A 97 -7.26 9.57 24.88
C GLN A 97 -6.73 8.12 24.86
N GLU A 98 -5.90 7.81 23.86
CA GLU A 98 -5.30 6.47 23.68
C GLU A 98 -3.99 6.29 24.47
N GLY A 99 -3.49 7.34 25.12
CA GLY A 99 -2.19 7.31 25.81
C GLY A 99 -0.99 7.21 24.85
N GLY A 100 -1.12 7.77 23.64
CA GLY A 100 -0.23 7.54 22.49
C GLY A 100 -0.67 6.28 21.72
N LYS A 101 -0.63 6.31 20.38
CA LYS A 101 -1.03 5.18 19.52
C LYS A 101 -0.11 5.00 18.35
N ALA A 102 0.38 3.80 18.19
CA ALA A 102 1.21 3.37 17.07
C ALA A 102 0.50 2.32 16.23
N ASN A 103 0.64 2.41 14.89
CA ASN A 103 0.21 1.37 13.98
C ASN A 103 1.27 1.18 12.89
N ILE A 104 1.49 -0.08 12.52
CA ILE A 104 2.30 -0.49 11.37
C ILE A 104 1.41 -1.38 10.50
N ASN A 105 1.33 -1.07 9.22
CA ASN A 105 0.67 -1.89 8.23
C ASN A 105 1.66 -2.17 7.11
N GLU A 106 1.81 -3.43 6.76
CA GLU A 106 2.66 -3.89 5.69
C GLU A 106 1.82 -4.71 4.70
N ASN A 107 1.94 -4.39 3.42
CA ASN A 107 1.28 -5.10 2.33
C ASN A 107 2.33 -5.47 1.29
N ARG A 108 2.25 -6.68 0.79
CA ARG A 108 3.11 -7.19 -0.27
C ARG A 108 2.27 -7.84 -1.34
N THR A 109 2.56 -7.51 -2.60
CA THR A 109 1.98 -8.16 -3.77
C THR A 109 3.09 -8.65 -4.68
N VAL A 110 2.96 -9.85 -5.22
CA VAL A 110 3.87 -10.42 -6.20
C VAL A 110 3.05 -10.99 -7.35
N ASP A 111 3.20 -10.37 -8.52
CA ASP A 111 2.59 -10.78 -9.76
C ASP A 111 3.61 -11.46 -10.66
N LEU A 112 3.27 -12.64 -11.14
CA LEU A 112 4.04 -13.40 -12.11
C LEU A 112 3.24 -13.53 -13.39
N LEU A 113 3.86 -13.20 -14.53
CA LEU A 113 3.30 -13.37 -15.84
C LEU A 113 4.17 -14.37 -16.63
N PHE A 114 3.52 -15.30 -17.27
CA PHE A 114 4.11 -16.23 -18.24
C PHE A 114 3.21 -16.26 -19.46
N GLU A 115 3.78 -16.02 -20.64
CA GLU A 115 3.04 -15.96 -21.88
C GLU A 115 3.85 -16.65 -22.98
N LEU A 116 3.26 -17.68 -23.57
CA LEU A 116 3.83 -18.41 -24.68
C LEU A 116 2.98 -18.16 -25.92
N THR A 117 3.61 -17.69 -27.00
CA THR A 117 2.95 -17.47 -28.29
C THR A 117 3.68 -18.23 -29.39
N ALA A 118 2.90 -18.80 -30.30
CA ALA A 118 3.39 -19.42 -31.51
C ALA A 118 2.70 -18.76 -32.70
N ASN A 119 3.47 -18.15 -33.58
CA ASN A 119 3.00 -17.53 -34.83
C ASN A 119 3.52 -18.29 -36.00
N TYR A 120 2.62 -18.87 -36.79
CA TYR A 120 2.94 -19.57 -38.06
C TYR A 120 2.48 -18.73 -39.23
N THR A 121 3.43 -18.38 -40.14
CA THR A 121 3.15 -17.56 -41.32
C THR A 121 3.63 -18.31 -42.55
N LYS A 122 2.74 -18.57 -43.52
CA LYS A 122 3.07 -19.23 -44.75
C LYS A 122 2.46 -18.55 -45.96
N GLN A 123 3.25 -18.34 -47.00
CA GLN A 123 2.78 -18.00 -48.33
C GLN A 123 2.28 -19.25 -49.05
N LEU A 124 0.98 -19.28 -49.42
CA LEU A 124 0.36 -20.48 -50.02
C LEU A 124 0.43 -20.49 -51.53
N PHE A 125 0.12 -19.42 -52.23
CA PHE A 125 0.12 -19.33 -53.70
C PHE A 125 0.55 -17.93 -54.14
N LYS A 126 1.56 -17.87 -55.04
CA LYS A 126 2.02 -16.66 -55.77
C LYS A 126 1.71 -15.33 -55.08
N GLU A 127 2.55 -14.88 -54.22
CA GLU A 127 2.63 -13.52 -53.62
C GLU A 127 1.33 -12.87 -53.09
N ARG A 128 0.14 -13.44 -53.32
CA ARG A 128 -1.16 -12.88 -52.94
C ARG A 128 -1.80 -13.54 -51.73
N ASP A 129 -1.49 -14.81 -51.43
CA ASP A 129 -2.17 -15.56 -50.38
C ASP A 129 -1.21 -15.84 -49.21
N ARG A 130 -1.45 -15.21 -48.11
CA ARG A 130 -0.68 -15.39 -46.86
C ARG A 130 -1.59 -16.01 -45.80
N LEU A 131 -1.20 -17.19 -45.31
CA LEU A 131 -1.82 -17.78 -44.11
C LEU A 131 -1.02 -17.33 -42.90
N GLU A 132 -1.71 -16.83 -41.93
CA GLU A 132 -1.15 -16.46 -40.61
C GLU A 132 -2.01 -17.09 -39.52
N VAL A 133 -1.38 -17.85 -38.61
CA VAL A 133 -2.02 -18.52 -37.51
C VAL A 133 -1.26 -18.15 -36.23
N LEU A 134 -1.96 -17.59 -35.29
CA LEU A 134 -1.43 -17.29 -33.95
C LEU A 134 -2.09 -18.25 -32.94
N LEU A 135 -1.30 -18.85 -32.08
CA LEU A 135 -1.74 -19.60 -30.91
C LEU A 135 -0.99 -19.09 -29.69
N GLY A 136 -1.68 -18.94 -28.59
CA GLY A 136 -1.08 -18.46 -27.37
C GLY A 136 -1.66 -19.10 -26.11
N TYR A 137 -0.81 -19.14 -25.09
CA TYR A 137 -1.15 -19.49 -23.74
C TYR A 137 -0.61 -18.42 -22.81
N SER A 138 -1.45 -17.92 -21.91
CA SER A 138 -1.07 -16.95 -20.89
C SER A 138 -1.40 -17.52 -19.50
N TYR A 139 -0.47 -17.36 -18.58
CA TYR A 139 -0.66 -17.70 -17.18
C TYR A 139 -0.22 -16.50 -16.32
N GLN A 140 -1.11 -16.06 -15.46
CA GLN A 140 -0.86 -15.00 -14.49
C GLN A 140 -1.13 -15.50 -13.08
N GLN A 141 -0.24 -15.19 -12.15
CA GLN A 141 -0.39 -15.49 -10.74
C GLN A 141 -0.14 -14.24 -9.93
N GLU A 142 -1.11 -13.84 -9.13
CA GLU A 142 -1.00 -12.79 -8.14
C GLU A 142 -0.98 -13.41 -6.74
N ASN A 143 0.03 -13.10 -5.95
CA ASN A 143 0.10 -13.45 -4.54
C ASN A 143 0.13 -12.16 -3.73
N TRP A 144 -0.71 -12.08 -2.71
CA TRP A 144 -0.71 -10.94 -1.81
C TRP A 144 -0.71 -11.40 -0.36
N ASP A 145 -0.01 -10.67 0.49
CA ASP A 145 0.00 -10.83 1.93
C ASP A 145 0.03 -9.47 2.62
N GLY A 146 -0.58 -9.41 3.80
CA GLY A 146 -0.65 -8.21 4.60
C GLY A 146 -0.48 -8.53 6.08
N LEU A 147 0.20 -7.64 6.80
CA LEU A 147 0.40 -7.68 8.24
C LEU A 147 0.10 -6.30 8.83
N GLY A 148 -0.74 -6.26 9.84
CA GLY A 148 -1.00 -5.08 10.63
C GLY A 148 -0.69 -5.33 12.10
N ALA A 149 -0.01 -4.42 12.75
CA ALA A 149 0.23 -4.44 14.19
C ALA A 149 0.10 -3.03 14.76
N GLY A 150 -0.42 -2.92 15.98
CA GLY A 150 -0.56 -1.66 16.66
C GLY A 150 -0.40 -1.81 18.16
N SER A 151 -0.22 -0.68 18.84
CA SER A 151 -0.21 -0.60 20.30
C SER A 151 -0.63 0.80 20.75
N SER A 152 -1.01 0.92 22.01
CA SER A 152 -1.34 2.21 22.64
C SER A 152 -0.92 2.21 24.11
N GLN A 153 -1.19 3.32 24.82
CA GLN A 153 -0.83 3.51 26.23
C GLN A 153 0.68 3.42 26.49
N PHE A 154 1.44 4.11 25.64
CA PHE A 154 2.89 4.18 25.79
C PHE A 154 3.28 5.03 27.01
N PHE A 155 4.34 4.65 27.72
CA PHE A 155 4.88 5.47 28.80
C PHE A 155 5.63 6.70 28.25
N THR A 156 6.17 6.64 27.04
CA THR A 156 6.87 7.73 26.34
C THR A 156 6.57 7.73 24.84
N ASP A 157 6.58 8.91 24.21
CA ASP A 157 6.40 9.08 22.77
C ASP A 157 7.72 8.94 21.96
N LEU A 158 8.86 8.75 22.64
CA LEU A 158 10.19 8.77 22.00
C LEU A 158 10.42 7.64 20.99
N PHE A 159 9.78 6.49 21.20
CA PHE A 159 10.00 5.33 20.35
C PHE A 159 9.11 5.31 19.11
N LEU A 160 8.07 6.14 19.07
CA LEU A 160 7.06 6.15 18.02
C LEU A 160 6.51 4.72 17.82
N TRP A 161 6.56 4.21 16.58
CA TRP A 161 6.18 2.83 16.23
C TRP A 161 7.32 1.81 16.35
N ASN A 162 8.54 2.24 16.68
CA ASN A 162 9.71 1.33 16.67
C ASN A 162 9.76 0.37 17.85
N LYS A 163 8.87 0.53 18.81
CA LYS A 163 8.81 -0.31 20.01
C LYS A 163 7.36 -0.51 20.45
N LEU A 164 6.60 -1.34 19.72
CA LEU A 164 5.18 -1.58 19.99
C LEU A 164 4.95 -2.27 21.36
N GLU A 165 5.90 -3.10 21.80
CA GLU A 165 5.84 -3.76 23.10
C GLU A 165 5.96 -2.82 24.31
N ALA A 166 6.34 -1.56 24.09
CA ALA A 166 6.37 -0.53 25.14
C ALA A 166 4.98 0.05 25.45
N GLY A 167 3.96 -0.29 24.66
CA GLY A 167 2.58 0.03 24.96
C GLY A 167 2.00 -0.91 26.00
N ASN A 168 1.06 -0.41 26.80
CA ASN A 168 0.42 -1.16 27.91
C ASN A 168 -1.02 -1.52 27.59
N VAL A 169 -1.29 -1.96 26.37
CA VAL A 169 -2.62 -2.42 25.96
C VAL A 169 -2.76 -3.91 26.20
N ALA A 170 -3.84 -4.33 26.88
CA ALA A 170 -4.06 -5.74 27.23
C ALA A 170 -4.16 -6.69 26.03
N ARG A 171 -4.62 -6.18 24.88
CA ARG A 171 -4.72 -6.91 23.62
C ARG A 171 -4.28 -6.02 22.47
N PRO A 172 -3.00 -6.03 22.09
CA PRO A 172 -2.51 -5.29 20.94
C PRO A 172 -3.24 -5.74 19.66
N PRO A 173 -3.74 -4.82 18.84
CA PRO A 173 -4.36 -5.17 17.57
C PRO A 173 -3.31 -5.76 16.64
N VAL A 174 -3.54 -6.99 16.19
CA VAL A 174 -2.73 -7.66 15.18
C VAL A 174 -3.67 -8.24 14.14
N SER A 175 -3.35 -8.06 12.88
CA SER A 175 -4.08 -8.61 11.76
C SER A 175 -3.12 -9.19 10.72
N SER A 176 -3.53 -10.25 10.07
CA SER A 176 -2.80 -10.79 8.92
C SER A 176 -3.78 -11.27 7.87
N SER A 177 -3.38 -11.17 6.61
CA SER A 177 -4.16 -11.62 5.49
C SER A 177 -3.22 -12.18 4.42
N LYS A 178 -3.71 -13.16 3.66
CA LYS A 178 -2.96 -13.75 2.55
C LYS A 178 -3.94 -14.28 1.53
N GLY A 179 -3.62 -14.11 0.26
CA GLY A 179 -4.40 -14.66 -0.83
C GLY A 179 -3.55 -14.93 -2.05
N LYS A 180 -4.16 -15.67 -2.98
CA LYS A 180 -3.58 -16.05 -4.25
C LYS A 180 -4.66 -16.08 -5.30
N ASN A 181 -4.41 -15.45 -6.45
CA ASN A 181 -5.23 -15.54 -7.64
C ASN A 181 -4.41 -16.15 -8.76
N GLU A 182 -5.04 -16.99 -9.57
CA GLU A 182 -4.42 -17.59 -10.75
C GLU A 182 -5.37 -17.50 -11.93
N LEU A 183 -4.83 -17.13 -13.08
CA LEU A 183 -5.57 -17.05 -14.32
C LEU A 183 -4.76 -17.70 -15.43
N GLY A 184 -5.36 -18.68 -16.12
CA GLY A 184 -4.81 -19.29 -17.31
C GLY A 184 -5.76 -19.11 -18.49
N SER A 185 -5.25 -18.72 -19.65
CA SER A 185 -6.06 -18.55 -20.85
C SER A 185 -5.33 -19.03 -22.10
N TYR A 186 -6.11 -19.55 -23.06
CA TYR A 186 -5.67 -19.87 -24.40
C TYR A 186 -6.31 -18.88 -25.36
N PHE A 187 -5.59 -18.49 -26.40
CA PHE A 187 -6.07 -17.58 -27.43
C PHE A 187 -5.47 -17.95 -28.79
N GLY A 188 -6.20 -17.58 -29.87
CA GLY A 188 -5.77 -17.81 -31.24
C GLY A 188 -6.70 -17.16 -32.26
#